data_53ec4ac23d4214794770025fdfeba9a0
#
_entry.id   53ec4ac23d4214794770025fdfeba9a0
#
_cell.length_a   1.000
_cell.length_b   1.000
_cell.length_c   1.000
_cell.angle_alpha   90.00
_cell.angle_beta   90.00
_cell.angle_gamma   90.00
#
_symmetry.space_group_name_H-M   'P 1'
#
loop_
_entity.id
_entity.type
_entity.pdbx_description
1 polymer ?
#
loop_
_entity_poly.entity_id
_entity_poly.type
_entity_poly.pdbx_seq_one_letter_code
_entity_poly.pdbx_strand_id
1 'polypeptide(L)'
;MAILINKNTLVMTQGITGKTGQFHTRMCRDYANGKSCIVAGVTPGKGGQDFEGIPIFNTVREASEKTGATVSVIYVPAPFAAAAIDEAVEAELDLVICITEGIPVRDMIRTRYKMRDKKTVLIGPNCPGVITPDEIKIGIMPGHIHKKGRIGVVSRSGTLTYEAVGQLMEQGLGQTTCVGIGGDPVNGFKHIDVMKMFNEDPVTDAVIMVGEIGGTDEEDCARWIKTNMQKPVVGFIAGVTAPPGKRMGHAGAIISGGKGTAQEKLAVMEECGIKVTRNPAEMGKLLKSVL
;
A
#
# COMPACT_ATOMS: atom_id res chain seq x y z
N MET A 1 -7.25 5.83 -15.88
CA MET A 1 -7.64 6.28 -14.53
C MET A 1 -6.69 5.63 -13.54
N ALA A 2 -6.43 6.23 -12.41
CA ALA A 2 -5.63 5.60 -11.37
C ALA A 2 -6.53 4.70 -10.51
N ILE A 3 -5.96 3.66 -9.91
CA ILE A 3 -6.67 2.84 -8.93
C ILE A 3 -6.55 3.46 -7.53
N LEU A 4 -7.55 3.26 -6.66
CA LEU A 4 -7.63 3.71 -5.25
C LEU A 4 -7.67 5.22 -5.06
N ILE A 5 -6.73 5.99 -5.63
CA ILE A 5 -6.57 7.44 -5.38
C ILE A 5 -6.25 8.21 -6.66
N ASN A 6 -6.70 9.45 -6.74
CA ASN A 6 -6.45 10.37 -7.86
C ASN A 6 -6.42 11.84 -7.38
N LYS A 7 -6.22 12.79 -8.30
CA LYS A 7 -6.12 14.23 -8.01
C LYS A 7 -7.35 14.85 -7.33
N ASN A 8 -8.48 14.16 -7.27
CA ASN A 8 -9.71 14.63 -6.63
C ASN A 8 -9.96 13.96 -5.27
N THR A 9 -9.07 13.06 -4.84
CA THR A 9 -9.20 12.34 -3.57
C THR A 9 -8.99 13.30 -2.39
N LEU A 10 -9.97 13.40 -1.49
CA LEU A 10 -9.88 14.22 -0.28
C LEU A 10 -9.44 13.37 0.91
N VAL A 11 -8.38 13.80 1.56
CA VAL A 11 -7.62 13.02 2.55
C VAL A 11 -7.56 13.74 3.90
N MET A 12 -7.78 13.00 4.97
CA MET A 12 -7.44 13.42 6.33
C MET A 12 -6.24 12.66 6.87
N THR A 13 -5.47 13.31 7.76
CA THR A 13 -4.35 12.68 8.47
C THR A 13 -4.71 12.43 9.93
N GLN A 14 -4.84 11.16 10.35
CA GLN A 14 -4.93 10.80 11.76
C GLN A 14 -3.53 10.80 12.41
N GLY A 15 -3.41 11.50 13.54
CA GLY A 15 -2.13 11.71 14.21
C GLY A 15 -1.31 12.87 13.65
N ILE A 16 -1.97 13.86 13.01
CA ILE A 16 -1.34 15.01 12.38
C ILE A 16 -0.48 15.85 13.33
N THR A 17 -0.76 15.87 14.62
CA THR A 17 0.02 16.66 15.61
C THR A 17 1.32 15.98 16.04
N GLY A 18 1.53 14.72 15.71
CA GLY A 18 2.78 14.00 15.96
C GLY A 18 3.86 14.38 14.94
N LYS A 19 5.15 14.29 15.33
CA LYS A 19 6.30 14.64 14.47
C LYS A 19 6.24 13.92 13.11
N THR A 20 5.99 12.62 13.11
CA THR A 20 5.86 11.81 11.89
C THR A 20 4.67 12.25 11.04
N GLY A 21 3.49 12.44 11.67
CA GLY A 21 2.29 12.92 10.99
C GLY A 21 2.51 14.28 10.33
N GLN A 22 3.09 15.24 11.04
CA GLN A 22 3.43 16.56 10.50
C GLN A 22 4.36 16.48 9.30
N PHE A 23 5.48 15.74 9.44
CA PHE A 23 6.48 15.62 8.38
C PHE A 23 5.88 15.03 7.10
N HIS A 24 5.21 13.89 7.20
CA HIS A 24 4.67 13.24 6.02
C HIS A 24 3.44 13.94 5.45
N THR A 25 2.64 14.61 6.27
CA THR A 25 1.55 15.47 5.78
C THR A 25 2.08 16.60 4.90
N ARG A 26 3.18 17.29 5.31
CA ARG A 26 3.85 18.28 4.44
C ARG A 26 4.30 17.65 3.12
N MET A 27 4.99 16.50 3.18
CA MET A 27 5.48 15.82 2.00
C MET A 27 4.36 15.37 1.04
N CYS A 28 3.20 15.00 1.57
CA CYS A 28 2.03 14.65 0.76
C CYS A 28 1.36 15.92 0.19
N ARG A 29 1.20 16.97 1.01
CA ARG A 29 0.62 18.24 0.60
C ARG A 29 1.44 18.92 -0.49
N ASP A 30 2.77 18.88 -0.39
CA ASP A 30 3.66 19.56 -1.32
C ASP A 30 3.91 18.76 -2.62
N TYR A 31 3.35 17.54 -2.72
CA TYR A 31 3.42 16.71 -3.92
C TYR A 31 2.21 16.93 -4.84
N ALA A 32 2.47 17.33 -6.10
CA ALA A 32 1.46 17.47 -7.16
C ALA A 32 0.19 18.25 -6.71
N ASN A 33 -0.97 17.61 -6.65
CA ASN A 33 -2.22 18.23 -6.22
C ASN A 33 -2.48 18.12 -4.70
N GLY A 34 -1.49 17.72 -3.91
CA GLY A 34 -1.64 17.48 -2.47
C GLY A 34 -2.22 18.65 -1.68
N LYS A 35 -1.95 19.91 -2.08
CA LYS A 35 -2.52 21.11 -1.44
C LYS A 35 -4.04 21.16 -1.48
N SER A 36 -4.65 20.65 -2.54
CA SER A 36 -6.11 20.56 -2.66
C SER A 36 -6.68 19.24 -2.15
N CYS A 37 -5.84 18.24 -1.97
CA CYS A 37 -6.25 16.90 -1.55
C CYS A 37 -6.18 16.69 -0.02
N ILE A 38 -5.17 17.24 0.66
CA ILE A 38 -5.01 17.10 2.11
C ILE A 38 -5.84 18.20 2.80
N VAL A 39 -7.02 17.84 3.29
CA VAL A 39 -8.04 18.82 3.72
C VAL A 39 -8.32 18.82 5.21
N ALA A 40 -7.85 17.80 5.97
CA ALA A 40 -8.12 17.71 7.40
C ALA A 40 -7.00 16.98 8.16
N GLY A 41 -6.88 17.30 9.43
CA GLY A 41 -6.16 16.51 10.42
C GLY A 41 -7.09 16.01 11.51
N VAL A 42 -6.78 14.86 12.11
CA VAL A 42 -7.52 14.32 13.25
C VAL A 42 -6.55 14.00 14.38
N THR A 43 -6.81 14.59 15.54
CA THR A 43 -6.15 14.26 16.81
C THR A 43 -7.10 14.53 17.96
N PRO A 44 -7.50 13.52 18.74
CA PRO A 44 -8.41 13.70 19.87
C PRO A 44 -7.91 14.77 20.86
N GLY A 45 -8.80 15.68 21.30
CA GLY A 45 -8.49 16.78 22.20
C GLY A 45 -7.71 17.95 21.57
N LYS A 46 -7.52 17.95 20.22
CA LYS A 46 -6.85 19.02 19.48
C LYS A 46 -7.75 19.69 18.45
N GLY A 47 -9.04 19.36 18.44
CA GLY A 47 -10.02 20.00 17.57
C GLY A 47 -10.04 21.51 17.73
N GLY A 48 -10.26 22.23 16.61
CA GLY A 48 -10.21 23.68 16.55
C GLY A 48 -8.80 24.28 16.38
N GLN A 49 -7.74 23.48 16.43
CA GLN A 49 -6.39 23.89 16.07
C GLN A 49 -6.19 23.83 14.56
N ASP A 50 -5.08 24.38 14.10
CA ASP A 50 -4.66 24.40 12.71
C ASP A 50 -3.23 23.88 12.57
N PHE A 51 -2.94 23.16 11.49
CA PHE A 51 -1.61 22.77 11.09
C PHE A 51 -1.30 23.31 9.69
N GLU A 52 -0.66 24.46 9.62
CA GLU A 52 -0.24 25.11 8.36
C GLU A 52 -1.40 25.26 7.35
N GLY A 53 -2.57 25.72 7.82
CA GLY A 53 -3.78 25.89 7.02
C GLY A 53 -4.67 24.64 6.95
N ILE A 54 -4.28 23.52 7.57
CA ILE A 54 -5.09 22.29 7.62
C ILE A 54 -5.84 22.27 8.96
N PRO A 55 -7.19 22.35 8.98
CA PRO A 55 -7.97 22.32 10.20
C PRO A 55 -7.87 20.95 10.90
N ILE A 56 -7.77 20.96 12.23
CA ILE A 56 -7.70 19.74 13.05
C ILE A 56 -9.04 19.52 13.75
N PHE A 57 -9.50 18.27 13.71
CA PHE A 57 -10.75 17.79 14.32
C PHE A 57 -10.47 16.78 15.43
N ASN A 58 -11.45 16.58 16.31
CA ASN A 58 -11.34 15.60 17.38
C ASN A 58 -11.63 14.18 16.88
N THR A 59 -12.46 14.01 15.85
CA THR A 59 -12.90 12.72 15.33
C THR A 59 -12.85 12.67 13.82
N VAL A 60 -12.74 11.43 13.29
CA VAL A 60 -12.77 11.15 11.84
C VAL A 60 -14.13 11.56 11.24
N ARG A 61 -15.23 11.25 11.95
CA ARG A 61 -16.59 11.61 11.49
C ARG A 61 -16.74 13.12 11.34
N GLU A 62 -16.35 13.89 12.36
CA GLU A 62 -16.38 15.36 12.30
C GLU A 62 -15.57 15.89 11.13
N ALA A 63 -14.34 15.38 10.92
CA ALA A 63 -13.48 15.77 9.81
C ALA A 63 -14.12 15.46 8.45
N SER A 64 -14.68 14.26 8.27
CA SER A 64 -15.34 13.85 7.03
C SER A 64 -16.56 14.75 6.72
N GLU A 65 -17.44 14.97 7.69
CA GLU A 65 -18.64 15.80 7.53
C GLU A 65 -18.32 17.26 7.18
N LYS A 66 -17.24 17.81 7.75
CA LYS A 66 -16.84 19.24 7.54
C LYS A 66 -16.05 19.49 6.27
N THR A 67 -15.29 18.51 5.79
CA THR A 67 -14.33 18.69 4.69
C THR A 67 -14.63 17.84 3.46
N GLY A 68 -15.51 16.85 3.57
CA GLY A 68 -15.77 15.87 2.53
C GLY A 68 -14.65 14.82 2.36
N ALA A 69 -13.69 14.74 3.29
CA ALA A 69 -12.62 13.74 3.22
C ALA A 69 -13.18 12.32 3.31
N THR A 70 -12.83 11.48 2.33
CA THR A 70 -13.24 10.08 2.23
C THR A 70 -12.08 9.11 2.42
N VAL A 71 -10.86 9.61 2.56
CA VAL A 71 -9.65 8.81 2.77
C VAL A 71 -8.94 9.25 4.04
N SER A 72 -8.49 8.28 4.84
CA SER A 72 -7.62 8.54 5.99
C SER A 72 -6.24 7.92 5.80
N VAL A 73 -5.20 8.69 6.14
CA VAL A 73 -3.84 8.16 6.36
C VAL A 73 -3.50 8.20 7.85
N ILE A 74 -3.00 7.08 8.38
CA ILE A 74 -2.76 6.89 9.81
C ILE A 74 -1.26 6.85 10.12
N TYR A 75 -0.83 7.81 10.95
CA TYR A 75 0.51 7.87 11.57
C TYR A 75 0.44 7.77 13.10
N VAL A 76 -0.68 7.30 13.62
CA VAL A 76 -0.93 7.12 15.06
C VAL A 76 0.01 6.04 15.61
N PRO A 77 0.60 6.19 16.82
CA PRO A 77 1.44 5.17 17.42
C PRO A 77 0.76 3.80 17.55
N ALA A 78 1.54 2.72 17.43
CA ALA A 78 1.05 1.33 17.35
C ALA A 78 -0.02 0.93 18.39
N PRO A 79 0.09 1.30 19.69
CA PRO A 79 -0.94 0.96 20.68
C PRO A 79 -2.34 1.53 20.40
N PHE A 80 -2.43 2.58 19.59
CA PHE A 80 -3.67 3.30 19.28
C PHE A 80 -4.10 3.16 17.81
N ALA A 81 -3.24 2.60 16.96
CA ALA A 81 -3.47 2.59 15.52
C ALA A 81 -4.65 1.69 15.10
N ALA A 82 -4.86 0.55 15.78
CA ALA A 82 -6.03 -0.29 15.52
C ALA A 82 -7.35 0.45 15.81
N ALA A 83 -7.39 1.22 16.92
CA ALA A 83 -8.56 2.05 17.25
C ALA A 83 -8.76 3.18 16.22
N ALA A 84 -7.67 3.75 15.68
CA ALA A 84 -7.75 4.76 14.63
C ALA A 84 -8.29 4.17 13.31
N ILE A 85 -7.95 2.92 12.97
CA ILE A 85 -8.54 2.20 11.84
C ILE A 85 -10.04 1.97 12.10
N ASP A 86 -10.39 1.45 13.28
CA ASP A 86 -11.78 1.19 13.66
C ASP A 86 -12.64 2.46 13.54
N GLU A 87 -12.14 3.60 14.03
CA GLU A 87 -12.84 4.90 13.95
C GLU A 87 -13.10 5.32 12.49
N ALA A 88 -12.11 5.14 11.60
CA ALA A 88 -12.26 5.47 10.18
C ALA A 88 -13.26 4.53 9.48
N VAL A 89 -13.29 3.26 9.85
CA VAL A 89 -14.27 2.27 9.35
C VAL A 89 -15.67 2.56 9.86
N GLU A 90 -15.83 2.97 11.12
CA GLU A 90 -17.11 3.37 11.70
C GLU A 90 -17.64 4.68 11.12
N ALA A 91 -16.75 5.57 10.66
CA ALA A 91 -17.10 6.77 9.91
C ALA A 91 -17.38 6.49 8.41
N GLU A 92 -17.31 5.22 7.99
CA GLU A 92 -17.61 4.76 6.63
C GLU A 92 -16.75 5.41 5.53
N LEU A 93 -15.48 5.70 5.83
CA LEU A 93 -14.54 6.19 4.82
C LEU A 93 -14.34 5.15 3.72
N ASP A 94 -14.08 5.61 2.50
CA ASP A 94 -13.83 4.74 1.34
C ASP A 94 -12.51 3.96 1.50
N LEU A 95 -11.46 4.63 1.99
CA LEU A 95 -10.11 4.08 2.06
C LEU A 95 -9.38 4.51 3.34
N VAL A 96 -8.74 3.56 3.99
CA VAL A 96 -7.84 3.76 5.12
C VAL A 96 -6.45 3.26 4.75
N ILE A 97 -5.43 4.09 4.91
CA ILE A 97 -4.02 3.75 4.66
C ILE A 97 -3.28 3.82 5.99
N CYS A 98 -2.94 2.67 6.58
CA CYS A 98 -2.25 2.62 7.86
C CYS A 98 -0.74 2.41 7.67
N ILE A 99 0.04 3.46 7.94
CA ILE A 99 1.51 3.44 7.82
C ILE A 99 2.15 2.74 9.02
N THR A 100 1.51 2.82 10.17
CA THR A 100 2.05 2.37 11.47
C THR A 100 2.46 0.90 11.44
N GLU A 101 3.68 0.65 11.89
CA GLU A 101 4.23 -0.68 12.16
C GLU A 101 4.06 -1.05 13.64
N GLY A 102 4.03 -2.36 13.94
CA GLY A 102 4.04 -2.88 15.31
C GLY A 102 2.68 -2.91 16.00
N ILE A 103 1.60 -2.84 15.25
CA ILE A 103 0.26 -3.06 15.81
C ILE A 103 0.14 -4.52 16.25
N PRO A 104 -0.32 -4.80 17.49
CA PRO A 104 -0.48 -6.17 17.94
C PRO A 104 -1.40 -6.98 17.03
N VAL A 105 -0.97 -8.18 16.64
CA VAL A 105 -1.72 -9.09 15.75
C VAL A 105 -3.15 -9.32 16.25
N ARG A 106 -3.33 -9.47 17.57
CA ARG A 106 -4.64 -9.65 18.20
C ARG A 106 -5.58 -8.46 17.92
N ASP A 107 -5.07 -7.25 17.93
CA ASP A 107 -5.87 -6.05 17.70
C ASP A 107 -6.24 -5.95 16.22
N MET A 108 -5.32 -6.26 15.31
CA MET A 108 -5.63 -6.33 13.88
C MET A 108 -6.64 -7.43 13.53
N ILE A 109 -6.61 -8.59 14.20
CA ILE A 109 -7.65 -9.63 14.04
C ILE A 109 -9.02 -9.07 14.41
N ARG A 110 -9.14 -8.32 15.51
CA ARG A 110 -10.39 -7.69 15.95
C ARG A 110 -10.87 -6.64 14.96
N THR A 111 -9.98 -5.76 14.51
CA THR A 111 -10.26 -4.76 13.48
C THR A 111 -10.75 -5.42 12.18
N ARG A 112 -10.05 -6.43 11.68
CA ARG A 112 -10.46 -7.18 10.47
C ARG A 112 -11.82 -7.88 10.63
N TYR A 113 -12.12 -8.36 11.83
CA TYR A 113 -13.44 -8.92 12.13
C TYR A 113 -14.55 -7.86 12.02
N LYS A 114 -14.36 -6.66 12.58
CA LYS A 114 -15.31 -5.53 12.49
C LYS A 114 -15.51 -5.04 11.04
N MET A 115 -14.51 -5.21 10.20
CA MET A 115 -14.55 -4.78 8.79
C MET A 115 -15.32 -5.73 7.85
N ARG A 116 -15.76 -6.92 8.29
CA ARG A 116 -16.30 -7.96 7.40
C ARG A 116 -17.44 -7.49 6.50
N ASP A 117 -18.35 -6.67 7.05
CA ASP A 117 -19.53 -6.18 6.35
C ASP A 117 -19.41 -4.69 5.98
N LYS A 118 -18.21 -4.16 6.02
CA LYS A 118 -17.92 -2.76 5.69
C LYS A 118 -17.33 -2.62 4.28
N LYS A 119 -17.68 -1.51 3.62
CA LYS A 119 -17.15 -1.18 2.28
C LYS A 119 -15.75 -0.58 2.32
N THR A 120 -15.34 -0.07 3.48
CA THR A 120 -14.04 0.58 3.67
C THR A 120 -12.89 -0.34 3.28
N VAL A 121 -12.04 0.13 2.38
CA VAL A 121 -10.81 -0.55 2.01
C VAL A 121 -9.70 -0.19 3.01
N LEU A 122 -8.92 -1.18 3.43
CA LEU A 122 -7.72 -0.97 4.25
C LEU A 122 -6.46 -1.35 3.46
N ILE A 123 -5.49 -0.45 3.40
CA ILE A 123 -4.12 -0.68 2.93
C ILE A 123 -3.20 -0.63 4.15
N GLY A 124 -2.34 -1.63 4.30
CA GLY A 124 -1.52 -1.82 5.50
C GLY A 124 -2.22 -2.68 6.55
N PRO A 125 -1.76 -2.66 7.82
CA PRO A 125 -0.73 -1.77 8.40
C PRO A 125 0.69 -2.08 7.91
N ASN A 126 1.68 -1.32 8.45
CA ASN A 126 3.09 -1.46 8.12
C ASN A 126 3.35 -1.36 6.60
N CYS A 127 2.84 -0.28 5.99
CA CYS A 127 2.91 -0.06 4.55
C CYS A 127 3.49 1.33 4.22
N PRO A 128 4.06 1.52 3.02
CA PRO A 128 4.56 2.82 2.59
C PRO A 128 3.46 3.75 2.06
N GLY A 129 2.24 3.25 1.89
CA GLY A 129 1.12 4.01 1.33
C GLY A 129 0.84 3.73 -0.14
N VAL A 130 0.25 4.73 -0.80
CA VAL A 130 -0.15 4.68 -2.22
C VAL A 130 0.26 5.97 -2.91
N ILE A 131 0.73 5.88 -4.15
CA ILE A 131 1.04 7.05 -4.98
C ILE A 131 0.50 6.86 -6.40
N THR A 132 -0.20 7.86 -6.89
CA THR A 132 -0.51 8.06 -8.31
C THR A 132 0.40 9.17 -8.82
N PRO A 133 1.45 8.87 -9.59
CA PRO A 133 2.45 9.86 -9.99
C PRO A 133 1.86 11.05 -10.73
N ASP A 134 2.35 12.25 -10.39
CA ASP A 134 1.91 13.56 -10.88
C ASP A 134 0.46 13.93 -10.48
N GLU A 135 -0.20 13.11 -9.65
CA GLU A 135 -1.55 13.40 -9.16
C GLU A 135 -1.59 13.56 -7.64
N ILE A 136 -1.28 12.51 -6.89
CA ILE A 136 -1.36 12.50 -5.42
C ILE A 136 -0.47 11.41 -4.82
N LYS A 137 0.04 11.70 -3.63
CA LYS A 137 0.78 10.77 -2.79
C LYS A 137 0.16 10.72 -1.40
N ILE A 138 -0.08 9.52 -0.87
CA ILE A 138 -0.59 9.29 0.48
C ILE A 138 0.33 8.28 1.18
N GLY A 139 1.04 8.72 2.20
CA GLY A 139 2.02 7.90 2.92
C GLY A 139 3.45 8.40 2.80
N ILE A 140 4.41 7.48 2.84
CA ILE A 140 5.84 7.80 2.98
C ILE A 140 6.66 7.60 1.70
N MET A 141 6.05 7.15 0.61
CA MET A 141 6.77 6.94 -0.66
C MET A 141 7.45 8.23 -1.14
N PRO A 142 8.72 8.20 -1.60
CA PRO A 142 9.43 9.38 -2.09
C PRO A 142 8.89 9.81 -3.46
N GLY A 143 8.18 10.94 -3.53
CA GLY A 143 7.50 11.38 -4.77
C GLY A 143 8.45 11.60 -5.96
N HIS A 144 9.68 12.06 -5.69
CA HIS A 144 10.65 12.44 -6.72
C HIS A 144 11.22 11.28 -7.55
N ILE A 145 11.07 10.01 -7.08
CA ILE A 145 11.49 8.84 -7.86
C ILE A 145 10.37 8.28 -8.75
N HIS A 146 9.16 8.80 -8.64
CA HIS A 146 7.99 8.34 -9.39
C HIS A 146 7.72 9.25 -10.60
N LYS A 147 7.26 8.66 -11.70
CA LYS A 147 6.86 9.36 -12.92
C LYS A 147 5.59 8.74 -13.48
N LYS A 148 4.68 9.57 -13.97
CA LYS A 148 3.46 9.12 -14.63
C LYS A 148 3.76 8.24 -15.84
N GLY A 149 3.06 7.11 -15.95
CA GLY A 149 3.22 6.15 -17.01
C GLY A 149 2.11 5.11 -17.00
N ARG A 150 2.45 3.88 -17.38
CA ARG A 150 1.46 2.82 -17.65
C ARG A 150 1.71 1.52 -16.88
N ILE A 151 2.61 1.52 -15.90
CA ILE A 151 2.97 0.32 -15.15
C ILE A 151 2.38 0.37 -13.73
N GLY A 152 1.64 -0.67 -13.35
CA GLY A 152 1.20 -0.88 -11.98
C GLY A 152 2.31 -1.49 -11.12
N VAL A 153 2.39 -1.11 -9.84
CA VAL A 153 3.30 -1.74 -8.88
C VAL A 153 2.54 -2.09 -7.62
N VAL A 154 2.59 -3.35 -7.21
CA VAL A 154 2.06 -3.81 -5.92
C VAL A 154 3.13 -4.54 -5.13
N SER A 155 3.33 -4.18 -3.86
CA SER A 155 4.43 -4.70 -3.06
C SER A 155 4.09 -4.78 -1.57
N ARG A 156 4.61 -5.82 -0.91
CA ARG A 156 4.62 -5.88 0.58
C ARG A 156 5.72 -5.00 1.17
N SER A 157 6.79 -4.76 0.42
CA SER A 157 7.98 -4.04 0.88
C SER A 157 8.03 -2.61 0.35
N GLY A 158 8.20 -1.62 1.24
CA GLY A 158 8.45 -0.24 0.83
C GLY A 158 9.76 -0.11 0.04
N THR A 159 10.86 -0.64 0.57
CA THR A 159 12.19 -0.54 -0.05
C THR A 159 12.22 -1.17 -1.45
N LEU A 160 11.65 -2.38 -1.61
CA LEU A 160 11.61 -3.04 -2.91
C LEU A 160 10.63 -2.36 -3.89
N THR A 161 9.62 -1.66 -3.39
CA THR A 161 8.80 -0.77 -4.24
C THR A 161 9.66 0.31 -4.86
N TYR A 162 10.53 0.95 -4.06
CA TYR A 162 11.41 2.03 -4.55
C TYR A 162 12.44 1.51 -5.53
N GLU A 163 12.97 0.32 -5.29
CA GLU A 163 13.89 -0.37 -6.22
C GLU A 163 13.21 -0.66 -7.57
N ALA A 164 12.01 -1.25 -7.56
CA ALA A 164 11.25 -1.52 -8.77
C ALA A 164 10.94 -0.23 -9.55
N VAL A 165 10.52 0.83 -8.85
CA VAL A 165 10.23 2.13 -9.45
C VAL A 165 11.47 2.76 -10.07
N GLY A 166 12.61 2.75 -9.36
CA GLY A 166 13.88 3.27 -9.88
C GLY A 166 14.29 2.57 -11.19
N GLN A 167 14.19 1.25 -11.22
CA GLN A 167 14.50 0.46 -12.43
C GLN A 167 13.51 0.74 -13.58
N LEU A 168 12.23 0.94 -13.29
CA LEU A 168 11.27 1.36 -14.32
C LEU A 168 11.68 2.71 -14.93
N MET A 169 12.10 3.66 -14.11
CA MET A 169 12.58 4.96 -14.58
C MET A 169 13.81 4.84 -15.49
N GLU A 170 14.79 3.97 -15.15
CA GLU A 170 15.95 3.67 -15.97
C GLU A 170 15.57 3.05 -17.33
N GLN A 171 14.47 2.29 -17.39
CA GLN A 171 13.93 1.73 -18.62
C GLN A 171 13.06 2.70 -19.42
N GLY A 172 12.90 3.96 -18.95
CA GLY A 172 12.02 4.95 -19.57
C GLY A 172 10.52 4.71 -19.32
N LEU A 173 10.18 3.84 -18.36
CA LEU A 173 8.83 3.48 -18.00
C LEU A 173 8.38 4.26 -16.76
N GLY A 174 7.11 4.66 -16.73
CA GLY A 174 6.48 5.31 -15.57
C GLY A 174 5.34 4.48 -15.00
N GLN A 175 4.78 4.92 -13.88
CA GLN A 175 3.78 4.16 -13.15
C GLN A 175 2.36 4.78 -13.30
N THR A 176 1.33 3.91 -13.32
CA THR A 176 -0.07 4.34 -13.14
C THR A 176 -0.37 4.56 -11.66
N THR A 177 -0.08 3.57 -10.84
CA THR A 177 -0.21 3.63 -9.38
C THR A 177 0.78 2.67 -8.75
N CYS A 178 1.40 3.07 -7.64
CA CYS A 178 2.16 2.16 -6.78
C CYS A 178 1.41 1.97 -5.48
N VAL A 179 1.18 0.71 -5.11
CA VAL A 179 0.44 0.30 -3.91
C VAL A 179 1.35 -0.53 -3.01
N GLY A 180 1.67 0.00 -1.84
CA GLY A 180 2.34 -0.77 -0.80
C GLY A 180 1.31 -1.37 0.15
N ILE A 181 1.14 -2.69 0.13
CA ILE A 181 0.12 -3.38 0.93
C ILE A 181 0.57 -3.74 2.34
N GLY A 182 1.88 -3.60 2.63
CA GLY A 182 2.44 -3.84 3.96
C GLY A 182 2.91 -5.27 4.23
N GLY A 183 3.78 -5.39 5.24
CA GLY A 183 4.46 -6.65 5.60
C GLY A 183 3.89 -7.34 6.85
N ASP A 184 2.78 -6.88 7.41
CA ASP A 184 2.17 -7.50 8.58
C ASP A 184 1.36 -8.75 8.22
N PRO A 185 1.28 -9.77 9.12
CA PRO A 185 0.59 -11.02 8.85
C PRO A 185 -0.94 -10.86 8.75
N VAL A 186 -1.50 -9.84 9.43
CA VAL A 186 -2.92 -9.50 9.37
C VAL A 186 -3.04 -8.09 8.83
N ASN A 187 -3.21 -7.98 7.54
CA ASN A 187 -3.33 -6.71 6.82
C ASN A 187 -4.71 -6.55 6.14
N GLY A 188 -4.90 -5.43 5.46
CA GLY A 188 -6.06 -5.09 4.66
C GLY A 188 -6.08 -5.83 3.32
N PHE A 189 -5.96 -5.08 2.24
CA PHE A 189 -5.87 -5.61 0.88
C PHE A 189 -4.64 -6.49 0.69
N LYS A 190 -4.85 -7.54 -0.11
CA LYS A 190 -3.84 -8.50 -0.55
C LYS A 190 -3.39 -8.18 -1.98
N HIS A 191 -2.34 -8.84 -2.46
CA HIS A 191 -1.92 -8.72 -3.86
C HIS A 191 -3.09 -8.92 -4.83
N ILE A 192 -3.91 -9.96 -4.62
CA ILE A 192 -5.04 -10.29 -5.48
C ILE A 192 -6.07 -9.15 -5.60
N ASP A 193 -6.32 -8.41 -4.51
CA ASP A 193 -7.29 -7.31 -4.51
C ASP A 193 -6.80 -6.16 -5.39
N VAL A 194 -5.51 -5.82 -5.26
CA VAL A 194 -4.87 -4.77 -6.07
C VAL A 194 -4.73 -5.21 -7.54
N MET A 195 -4.39 -6.48 -7.79
CA MET A 195 -4.27 -7.02 -9.15
C MET A 195 -5.60 -7.00 -9.91
N LYS A 196 -6.73 -7.26 -9.24
CA LYS A 196 -8.07 -7.10 -9.83
C LYS A 196 -8.28 -5.67 -10.32
N MET A 197 -7.94 -4.67 -9.50
CA MET A 197 -8.07 -3.26 -9.88
C MET A 197 -7.15 -2.89 -11.06
N PHE A 198 -5.90 -3.37 -11.08
CA PHE A 198 -5.00 -3.15 -12.21
C PHE A 198 -5.48 -3.83 -13.49
N ASN A 199 -6.10 -5.00 -13.40
CA ASN A 199 -6.65 -5.69 -14.55
C ASN A 199 -7.79 -4.88 -15.21
N GLU A 200 -8.62 -4.25 -14.40
CA GLU A 200 -9.74 -3.41 -14.84
C GLU A 200 -9.32 -2.00 -15.29
N ASP A 201 -8.15 -1.51 -14.83
CA ASP A 201 -7.70 -0.17 -15.19
C ASP A 201 -7.20 -0.08 -16.64
N PRO A 202 -7.89 0.67 -17.54
CA PRO A 202 -7.53 0.74 -18.96
C PRO A 202 -6.19 1.45 -19.22
N VAL A 203 -5.62 2.15 -18.21
CA VAL A 203 -4.36 2.86 -18.35
C VAL A 203 -3.17 1.99 -17.96
N THR A 204 -3.36 0.97 -17.15
CA THR A 204 -2.30 0.03 -16.75
C THR A 204 -2.06 -1.01 -17.85
N ASP A 205 -0.86 -1.08 -18.40
CA ASP A 205 -0.47 -2.04 -19.43
C ASP A 205 0.15 -3.32 -18.88
N ALA A 206 0.90 -3.21 -17.78
CA ALA A 206 1.57 -4.34 -17.12
C ALA A 206 1.77 -4.06 -15.63
N VAL A 207 2.10 -5.09 -14.85
CA VAL A 207 2.27 -4.95 -13.39
C VAL A 207 3.54 -5.62 -12.90
N ILE A 208 4.25 -4.95 -11.97
CA ILE A 208 5.28 -5.58 -11.12
C ILE A 208 4.63 -5.99 -9.80
N MET A 209 4.75 -7.26 -9.46
CA MET A 209 4.29 -7.85 -8.21
C MET A 209 5.48 -8.25 -7.34
N VAL A 210 5.63 -7.61 -6.19
CA VAL A 210 6.71 -7.87 -5.24
C VAL A 210 6.15 -8.50 -3.98
N GLY A 211 6.58 -9.72 -3.71
CA GLY A 211 6.22 -10.48 -2.50
C GLY A 211 7.43 -10.81 -1.64
N GLU A 212 7.20 -11.61 -0.64
CA GLU A 212 8.22 -12.08 0.29
C GLU A 212 7.83 -13.45 0.86
N ILE A 213 8.74 -14.08 1.59
CA ILE A 213 8.47 -15.31 2.32
C ILE A 213 7.33 -15.16 3.32
N GLY A 214 6.65 -16.26 3.63
CA GLY A 214 5.54 -16.33 4.60
C GLY A 214 4.16 -16.16 4.00
N GLY A 215 3.19 -16.87 4.57
CA GLY A 215 1.81 -16.92 4.07
C GLY A 215 1.70 -17.53 2.67
N THR A 216 0.53 -17.39 2.05
CA THR A 216 0.19 -17.93 0.71
C THR A 216 -0.40 -16.89 -0.23
N ASP A 217 -0.41 -15.62 0.16
CA ASP A 217 -1.10 -14.55 -0.57
C ASP A 217 -0.60 -14.41 -2.02
N GLU A 218 0.71 -14.60 -2.25
CA GLU A 218 1.33 -14.49 -3.57
C GLU A 218 0.95 -15.68 -4.48
N GLU A 219 0.90 -16.89 -3.92
CA GLU A 219 0.46 -18.09 -4.65
C GLU A 219 -1.02 -18.03 -5.02
N ASP A 220 -1.87 -17.56 -4.11
CA ASP A 220 -3.30 -17.39 -4.36
C ASP A 220 -3.54 -16.33 -5.44
N CYS A 221 -2.79 -15.24 -5.39
CA CYS A 221 -2.78 -14.21 -6.42
C CYS A 221 -2.31 -14.76 -7.77
N ALA A 222 -1.22 -15.55 -7.80
CA ALA A 222 -0.70 -16.13 -9.04
C ALA A 222 -1.72 -17.06 -9.72
N ARG A 223 -2.41 -17.90 -8.96
CA ARG A 223 -3.49 -18.76 -9.50
C ARG A 223 -4.64 -17.94 -10.08
N TRP A 224 -5.01 -16.84 -9.43
CA TRP A 224 -6.03 -15.93 -9.96
C TRP A 224 -5.54 -15.24 -11.25
N ILE A 225 -4.29 -14.78 -11.31
CA ILE A 225 -3.67 -14.16 -12.49
C ILE A 225 -3.75 -15.10 -13.68
N LYS A 226 -3.40 -16.38 -13.52
CA LYS A 226 -3.41 -17.40 -14.57
C LYS A 226 -4.74 -17.47 -15.34
N THR A 227 -5.85 -17.25 -14.65
CA THR A 227 -7.20 -17.43 -15.22
C THR A 227 -7.91 -16.14 -15.57
N ASN A 228 -7.51 -15.02 -15.01
CA ASN A 228 -8.27 -13.76 -15.09
C ASN A 228 -7.48 -12.57 -15.64
N MET A 229 -6.16 -12.54 -15.45
CA MET A 229 -5.35 -11.38 -15.83
C MET A 229 -5.06 -11.39 -17.33
N GLN A 230 -5.34 -10.27 -17.99
CA GLN A 230 -5.09 -10.10 -19.43
C GLN A 230 -3.81 -9.31 -19.73
N LYS A 231 -3.15 -8.83 -18.68
CA LYS A 231 -1.97 -7.95 -18.77
C LYS A 231 -0.72 -8.70 -18.31
N PRO A 232 0.45 -8.44 -18.89
CA PRO A 232 1.70 -9.03 -18.43
C PRO A 232 1.97 -8.71 -16.96
N VAL A 233 2.42 -9.72 -16.22
CA VAL A 233 2.84 -9.59 -14.83
C VAL A 233 4.25 -10.13 -14.69
N VAL A 234 5.12 -9.36 -14.03
CA VAL A 234 6.42 -9.87 -13.58
C VAL A 234 6.49 -9.89 -12.07
N GLY A 235 7.22 -10.85 -11.53
CA GLY A 235 7.26 -11.10 -10.10
C GLY A 235 8.66 -11.18 -9.52
N PHE A 236 8.76 -10.75 -8.27
CA PHE A 236 9.94 -10.95 -7.42
C PHE A 236 9.48 -11.36 -6.02
N ILE A 237 10.16 -12.36 -5.44
CA ILE A 237 9.93 -12.79 -4.06
C ILE A 237 11.20 -12.62 -3.24
N ALA A 238 11.14 -11.78 -2.20
CA ALA A 238 12.24 -11.60 -1.28
C ALA A 238 12.40 -12.78 -0.33
N GLY A 239 13.63 -13.07 0.10
CA GLY A 239 13.92 -14.05 1.12
C GLY A 239 14.35 -15.43 0.60
N VAL A 240 14.86 -15.54 -0.63
CA VAL A 240 15.37 -16.82 -1.21
C VAL A 240 16.42 -17.50 -0.30
N THR A 241 17.23 -16.73 0.41
CA THR A 241 18.25 -17.21 1.34
C THR A 241 17.84 -17.20 2.81
N ALA A 242 16.56 -16.90 3.09
CA ALA A 242 16.07 -16.80 4.46
C ALA A 242 16.06 -18.17 5.16
N PRO A 243 16.61 -18.28 6.38
CA PRO A 243 16.56 -19.53 7.13
C PRO A 243 15.13 -19.78 7.65
N PRO A 244 14.67 -21.06 7.66
CA PRO A 244 13.38 -21.43 8.24
C PRO A 244 13.24 -21.00 9.70
N GLY A 245 12.03 -20.59 10.11
CA GLY A 245 11.70 -20.25 11.49
C GLY A 245 12.24 -18.89 11.98
N LYS A 246 13.00 -18.15 11.14
CA LYS A 246 13.49 -16.81 11.49
C LYS A 246 12.66 -15.74 10.78
N ARG A 247 12.19 -14.77 11.56
CA ARG A 247 11.54 -13.56 11.00
C ARG A 247 12.55 -12.68 10.29
N MET A 248 12.24 -12.28 9.06
CA MET A 248 13.14 -11.53 8.19
C MET A 248 12.60 -10.10 7.95
N GLY A 249 12.78 -9.21 8.91
CA GLY A 249 12.30 -7.82 8.86
C GLY A 249 10.82 -7.73 9.20
N HIS A 250 9.94 -7.88 8.23
CA HIS A 250 8.49 -7.81 8.41
C HIS A 250 7.96 -8.91 9.35
N ALA A 251 6.91 -8.57 10.10
CA ALA A 251 6.29 -9.53 11.03
C ALA A 251 5.67 -10.74 10.31
N GLY A 252 5.21 -10.55 9.06
CA GLY A 252 4.69 -11.61 8.20
C GLY A 252 5.76 -12.41 7.44
N ALA A 253 7.00 -11.93 7.36
CA ALA A 253 8.08 -12.53 6.59
C ALA A 253 8.78 -13.66 7.40
N ILE A 254 8.10 -14.78 7.58
CA ILE A 254 8.60 -15.96 8.29
C ILE A 254 8.13 -17.25 7.62
N ILE A 255 9.07 -18.18 7.38
CA ILE A 255 8.77 -19.54 6.93
C ILE A 255 8.34 -20.35 8.15
N SER A 256 7.09 -20.78 8.19
CA SER A 256 6.52 -21.54 9.31
C SER A 256 5.91 -22.85 8.82
N GLY A 257 6.15 -23.95 9.55
CA GLY A 257 5.63 -25.27 9.18
C GLY A 257 6.09 -25.77 7.81
N GLY A 258 7.25 -25.32 7.34
CA GLY A 258 7.81 -25.71 6.04
C GLY A 258 7.09 -25.12 4.82
N LYS A 259 6.21 -24.15 5.00
CA LYS A 259 5.43 -23.50 3.93
C LYS A 259 5.77 -22.01 3.80
N GLY A 260 5.47 -21.45 2.64
CA GLY A 260 5.68 -20.02 2.34
C GLY A 260 7.15 -19.70 2.08
N THR A 261 7.92 -20.61 1.54
CA THR A 261 9.29 -20.37 1.07
C THR A 261 9.28 -19.53 -0.22
N ALA A 262 10.36 -18.77 -0.46
CA ALA A 262 10.47 -18.03 -1.72
C ALA A 262 10.49 -18.97 -2.93
N GLN A 263 11.12 -20.15 -2.81
CA GLN A 263 11.20 -21.14 -3.88
C GLN A 263 9.82 -21.67 -4.28
N GLU A 264 8.97 -22.03 -3.30
CA GLU A 264 7.59 -22.49 -3.57
C GLU A 264 6.78 -21.39 -4.26
N LYS A 265 6.86 -20.15 -3.75
CA LYS A 265 6.14 -19.01 -4.34
C LYS A 265 6.58 -18.74 -5.77
N LEU A 266 7.89 -18.71 -6.04
CA LEU A 266 8.43 -18.49 -7.40
C LEU A 266 8.01 -19.64 -8.33
N ALA A 267 8.04 -20.90 -7.91
CA ALA A 267 7.61 -22.03 -8.71
C ALA A 267 6.12 -21.91 -9.09
N VAL A 268 5.24 -21.58 -8.14
CA VAL A 268 3.80 -21.38 -8.42
C VAL A 268 3.58 -20.19 -9.37
N MET A 269 4.34 -19.10 -9.21
CA MET A 269 4.24 -17.95 -10.12
C MET A 269 4.65 -18.33 -11.54
N GLU A 270 5.75 -19.08 -11.72
CA GLU A 270 6.22 -19.58 -13.02
C GLU A 270 5.19 -20.53 -13.66
N GLU A 271 4.62 -21.48 -12.91
CA GLU A 271 3.53 -22.38 -13.35
C GLU A 271 2.25 -21.62 -13.76
N CYS A 272 2.03 -20.46 -13.17
CA CYS A 272 0.91 -19.58 -13.49
C CYS A 272 1.21 -18.61 -14.67
N GLY A 273 2.39 -18.69 -15.30
CA GLY A 273 2.75 -17.88 -16.45
C GLY A 273 3.32 -16.50 -16.11
N ILE A 274 3.56 -16.22 -14.83
CA ILE A 274 4.21 -14.98 -14.40
C ILE A 274 5.71 -15.11 -14.62
N LYS A 275 6.30 -14.13 -15.32
CA LYS A 275 7.76 -14.08 -15.46
C LYS A 275 8.37 -13.61 -14.14
N VAL A 276 9.34 -14.36 -13.62
CA VAL A 276 9.97 -14.04 -12.33
C VAL A 276 11.46 -13.79 -12.46
N THR A 277 12.00 -12.97 -11.58
CA THR A 277 13.45 -12.84 -11.36
C THR A 277 13.80 -13.17 -9.91
N ARG A 278 15.01 -13.70 -9.70
CA ARG A 278 15.60 -13.93 -8.38
C ARG A 278 16.57 -12.82 -7.98
N ASN A 279 16.84 -11.91 -8.93
CA ASN A 279 17.71 -10.75 -8.72
C ASN A 279 16.82 -9.48 -8.60
N PRO A 280 16.77 -8.82 -7.43
CA PRO A 280 15.96 -7.62 -7.26
C PRO A 280 16.34 -6.47 -8.21
N ALA A 281 17.56 -6.45 -8.74
CA ALA A 281 18.04 -5.43 -9.69
C ALA A 281 17.59 -5.66 -11.15
N GLU A 282 16.76 -6.66 -11.42
CA GLU A 282 16.36 -7.03 -12.79
C GLU A 282 14.86 -6.88 -13.06
N MET A 283 14.07 -6.43 -12.08
CA MET A 283 12.62 -6.32 -12.22
C MET A 283 12.20 -5.41 -13.38
N GLY A 284 12.85 -4.25 -13.53
CA GLY A 284 12.54 -3.30 -14.60
C GLY A 284 12.90 -3.81 -15.99
N LYS A 285 14.07 -4.48 -16.14
CA LYS A 285 14.48 -5.11 -17.39
C LYS A 285 13.55 -6.24 -17.79
N LEU A 286 13.18 -7.08 -16.80
CA LEU A 286 12.27 -8.19 -17.02
C LEU A 286 10.89 -7.69 -17.48
N LEU A 287 10.36 -6.65 -16.84
CA LEU A 287 9.08 -6.06 -17.27
C LEU A 287 9.18 -5.54 -18.70
N LYS A 288 10.24 -4.80 -19.04
CA LYS A 288 10.42 -4.28 -20.40
C LYS A 288 10.48 -5.37 -21.48
N SER A 289 10.94 -6.57 -21.12
CA SER A 289 11.05 -7.70 -22.06
C SER A 289 9.71 -8.38 -22.36
N VAL A 290 8.66 -8.07 -21.62
CA VAL A 290 7.30 -8.66 -21.77
C VAL A 290 6.26 -7.65 -22.25
N LEU A 291 6.64 -6.39 -22.44
CA LEU A 291 5.86 -5.33 -23.08
C LEU A 291 6.01 -5.37 -24.59
#